data_6e62e05e3b7a4c71ba6a28c1a42acf9c
#
_entry.id   6e62e05e3b7a4c71ba6a28c1a42acf9c
#
_cell.length_a   1.000
_cell.length_b   1.000
_cell.length_c   1.000
_cell.angle_alpha   90.00
_cell.angle_beta   90.00
_cell.angle_gamma   90.00
#
_symmetry.space_group_name_H-M   'P 1'
#
loop_
_entity.id
_entity.type
_entity.pdbx_description
1 polymer ?
#
loop_
_entity_poly.entity_id
_entity_poly.type
_entity_poly.pdbx_seq_one_letter_code
_entity_poly.pdbx_strand_id
1 'polypeptide(L)'
;MVNLAMAVAVPLYIWPTSNAWQPLYNSISAAPDTTFNIIINPDSGPSNGATQPDIISAVSTLRSYSNVQLFGYVHIEYAKRKADEVHKDIKTYSTWKKTAKSDIHLDGIFIDEAPYETKYLSYMKDLQKYIHKTMPKSHQKVWTNPGIPIDAKFYDYADYVNAYENSYADWNATGHKKIPECLRGKSTVIIHDFPATSPKKLNSDTKNVIANGYNGTFITSSSGYEDFSPIWSQYVKDVANLTMTTKVKALSKCKK
;
A
#
# COMPACT_ATOMS: atom_id res chain seq x y z
N MET A 1 25.46 -4.25 -0.25
CA MET A 1 24.49 -3.21 0.11
C MET A 1 23.24 -3.51 -0.69
N VAL A 2 22.12 -3.83 -0.01
CA VAL A 2 20.85 -4.05 -0.70
C VAL A 2 20.25 -2.67 -0.93
N ASN A 3 20.10 -2.24 -2.18
CA ASN A 3 19.26 -1.10 -2.51
C ASN A 3 17.81 -1.58 -2.29
N LEU A 4 17.24 -1.29 -1.13
CA LEU A 4 15.81 -1.40 -0.92
C LEU A 4 15.18 -0.23 -1.70
N ALA A 5 14.65 -0.53 -2.88
CA ALA A 5 13.87 0.44 -3.63
C ALA A 5 12.57 0.68 -2.85
N MET A 6 12.40 1.89 -2.30
CA MET A 6 11.17 2.26 -1.63
C MET A 6 10.03 2.40 -2.65
N ALA A 7 8.89 1.81 -2.34
CA ALA A 7 7.69 1.96 -3.15
C ALA A 7 6.87 3.20 -2.73
N VAL A 8 6.16 3.80 -3.69
CA VAL A 8 5.05 4.71 -3.42
C VAL A 8 3.82 3.84 -3.11
N ALA A 9 3.32 3.89 -1.87
CA ALA A 9 2.15 3.15 -1.41
C ALA A 9 0.90 4.02 -1.57
N VAL A 10 0.01 3.71 -2.51
CA VAL A 10 -1.10 4.59 -2.88
C VAL A 10 -2.45 4.02 -2.44
N PRO A 11 -3.08 4.55 -1.39
CA PRO A 11 -4.48 4.27 -1.11
C PRO A 11 -5.35 5.04 -2.11
N LEU A 12 -5.73 4.37 -3.20
CA LEU A 12 -6.46 5.00 -4.31
C LEU A 12 -7.98 4.85 -4.10
N TYR A 13 -8.55 5.69 -3.24
CA TYR A 13 -9.98 5.69 -2.91
C TYR A 13 -10.76 6.71 -3.74
N ILE A 14 -10.24 7.06 -4.90
CA ILE A 14 -10.81 7.98 -5.87
C ILE A 14 -11.56 7.16 -6.92
N TRP A 15 -12.83 7.45 -7.20
CA TRP A 15 -13.52 6.82 -8.32
C TRP A 15 -12.94 7.30 -9.65
N PRO A 16 -12.68 6.42 -10.63
CA PRO A 16 -11.97 6.77 -11.87
C PRO A 16 -12.89 7.44 -12.92
N THR A 17 -13.58 8.53 -12.53
CA THR A 17 -14.37 9.32 -13.48
C THR A 17 -13.48 10.27 -14.28
N SER A 18 -13.77 10.44 -15.56
CA SER A 18 -13.06 11.39 -16.43
C SER A 18 -11.53 11.29 -16.30
N ASN A 19 -10.89 12.33 -15.77
CA ASN A 19 -9.44 12.41 -15.59
C ASN A 19 -8.99 12.28 -14.12
N ALA A 20 -9.82 11.70 -13.24
CA ALA A 20 -9.54 11.66 -11.81
C ALA A 20 -8.19 10.97 -11.47
N TRP A 21 -7.80 9.95 -12.23
CA TRP A 21 -6.51 9.26 -12.04
C TRP A 21 -5.36 9.81 -12.90
N GLN A 22 -5.58 10.88 -13.67
CA GLN A 22 -4.53 11.46 -14.52
C GLN A 22 -3.27 11.91 -13.74
N PRO A 23 -3.38 12.51 -12.53
CA PRO A 23 -2.19 12.83 -11.72
C PRO A 23 -1.36 11.58 -11.36
N LEU A 24 -2.00 10.43 -11.13
CA LEU A 24 -1.32 9.16 -10.87
C LEU A 24 -0.60 8.66 -12.13
N TYR A 25 -1.27 8.61 -13.27
CA TYR A 25 -0.67 8.17 -14.54
C TYR A 25 0.54 9.01 -14.93
N ASN A 26 0.42 10.34 -14.77
CA ASN A 26 1.54 11.26 -15.03
C ASN A 26 2.74 10.96 -14.12
N SER A 27 2.48 10.70 -12.85
CA SER A 27 3.54 10.40 -11.86
C SER A 27 4.21 9.05 -12.12
N ILE A 28 3.45 8.00 -12.47
CA ILE A 28 3.97 6.68 -12.81
C ILE A 28 4.89 6.78 -14.04
N SER A 29 4.43 7.49 -15.08
CA SER A 29 5.20 7.69 -16.31
C SER A 29 6.48 8.50 -16.09
N ALA A 30 6.44 9.49 -15.18
CA ALA A 30 7.59 10.35 -14.86
C ALA A 30 8.63 9.65 -13.97
N ALA A 31 8.29 8.54 -13.32
CA ALA A 31 9.16 7.80 -12.40
C ALA A 31 9.21 6.30 -12.74
N PRO A 32 9.72 5.91 -13.92
CA PRO A 32 9.65 4.53 -14.41
C PRO A 32 10.44 3.52 -13.55
N ASP A 33 11.46 3.96 -12.82
CA ASP A 33 12.26 3.12 -11.94
C ASP A 33 11.71 3.04 -10.50
N THR A 34 10.60 3.73 -10.22
CA THR A 34 9.94 3.73 -8.91
C THR A 34 8.75 2.78 -8.93
N THR A 35 8.68 1.85 -7.99
CA THR A 35 7.53 0.96 -7.83
C THR A 35 6.35 1.69 -7.20
N PHE A 36 5.17 1.51 -7.77
CA PHE A 36 3.90 1.98 -7.22
C PHE A 36 3.06 0.79 -6.75
N ASN A 37 2.84 0.69 -5.45
CA ASN A 37 1.90 -0.26 -4.86
C ASN A 37 0.56 0.45 -4.68
N ILE A 38 -0.44 0.09 -5.45
CA ILE A 38 -1.72 0.81 -5.55
C ILE A 38 -2.84 -0.06 -5.02
N ILE A 39 -3.63 0.49 -4.10
CA ILE A 39 -4.79 -0.16 -3.50
C ILE A 39 -6.03 0.23 -4.31
N ILE A 40 -6.68 -0.76 -4.91
CA ILE A 40 -7.91 -0.59 -5.69
C ILE A 40 -9.11 -0.90 -4.78
N ASN A 41 -9.91 0.11 -4.51
CA ASN A 41 -11.08 0.03 -3.64
C ASN A 41 -12.34 0.52 -4.36
N PRO A 42 -13.06 -0.34 -5.09
CA PRO A 42 -14.28 0.06 -5.79
C PRO A 42 -15.43 0.50 -4.86
N ASP A 43 -15.63 -0.19 -3.73
CA ASP A 43 -16.74 0.10 -2.81
C ASP A 43 -16.50 -0.64 -1.48
N SER A 44 -15.51 -0.23 -0.70
CA SER A 44 -15.05 -0.90 0.53
C SER A 44 -14.83 -2.41 0.36
N GLY A 45 -14.45 -2.81 -0.84
CA GLY A 45 -14.26 -4.19 -1.29
C GLY A 45 -14.42 -4.30 -2.82
N PRO A 46 -14.48 -5.53 -3.36
CA PRO A 46 -14.58 -5.77 -4.80
C PRO A 46 -15.91 -5.32 -5.40
N SER A 47 -17.01 -5.37 -4.61
CA SER A 47 -18.36 -5.10 -5.08
C SER A 47 -18.62 -5.71 -6.47
N ASN A 48 -19.17 -4.95 -7.40
CA ASN A 48 -19.31 -5.30 -8.82
C ASN A 48 -18.23 -4.63 -9.71
N GLY A 49 -17.09 -4.21 -9.15
CA GLY A 49 -16.05 -3.45 -9.87
C GLY A 49 -15.56 -4.10 -11.15
N ALA A 50 -15.49 -5.44 -11.20
CA ALA A 50 -15.10 -6.17 -12.41
C ALA A 50 -16.07 -6.02 -13.59
N THR A 51 -17.26 -5.46 -13.38
CA THR A 51 -18.28 -5.20 -14.40
C THR A 51 -18.48 -3.70 -14.68
N GLN A 52 -17.84 -2.82 -13.91
CA GLN A 52 -17.92 -1.37 -14.08
C GLN A 52 -16.94 -0.90 -15.16
N PRO A 53 -17.42 -0.30 -16.27
CA PRO A 53 -16.56 0.11 -17.39
C PRO A 53 -15.44 1.06 -16.96
N ASP A 54 -15.71 2.00 -16.06
CA ASP A 54 -14.73 2.98 -15.58
C ASP A 54 -13.59 2.28 -14.82
N ILE A 55 -13.93 1.35 -13.91
CA ILE A 55 -12.93 0.54 -13.17
C ILE A 55 -12.12 -0.31 -14.13
N ILE A 56 -12.78 -1.02 -15.07
CA ILE A 56 -12.08 -1.88 -16.04
C ILE A 56 -11.09 -1.06 -16.86
N SER A 57 -11.52 0.08 -17.38
CA SER A 57 -10.67 0.96 -18.20
C SER A 57 -9.48 1.50 -17.40
N ALA A 58 -9.75 2.02 -16.21
CA ALA A 58 -8.73 2.65 -15.37
C ALA A 58 -7.71 1.63 -14.84
N VAL A 59 -8.15 0.48 -14.34
CA VAL A 59 -7.27 -0.59 -13.86
C VAL A 59 -6.47 -1.18 -15.02
N SER A 60 -7.08 -1.36 -16.19
CA SER A 60 -6.37 -1.84 -17.38
C SER A 60 -5.28 -0.84 -17.84
N THR A 61 -5.53 0.46 -17.70
CA THR A 61 -4.50 1.48 -17.92
C THR A 61 -3.34 1.34 -16.93
N LEU A 62 -3.61 1.16 -15.64
CA LEU A 62 -2.57 0.92 -14.64
C LEU A 62 -1.75 -0.35 -14.94
N ARG A 63 -2.38 -1.41 -15.46
CA ARG A 63 -1.69 -2.64 -15.85
C ARG A 63 -0.73 -2.48 -17.04
N SER A 64 -0.85 -1.41 -17.81
CA SER A 64 0.11 -1.13 -18.89
C SER A 64 1.48 -0.66 -18.42
N TYR A 65 1.59 -0.25 -17.16
CA TYR A 65 2.86 0.21 -16.56
C TYR A 65 3.59 -0.95 -15.88
N SER A 66 4.87 -1.16 -16.21
CA SER A 66 5.69 -2.25 -15.67
C SER A 66 6.12 -2.04 -14.20
N ASN A 67 6.03 -0.81 -13.70
CA ASN A 67 6.41 -0.40 -12.36
C ASN A 67 5.22 -0.30 -11.39
N VAL A 68 4.07 -0.90 -11.73
CA VAL A 68 2.84 -0.89 -10.93
C VAL A 68 2.52 -2.27 -10.39
N GLN A 69 2.15 -2.34 -9.11
CA GLN A 69 1.55 -3.51 -8.46
C GLN A 69 0.19 -3.10 -7.89
N LEU A 70 -0.83 -3.93 -8.16
CA LEU A 70 -2.21 -3.64 -7.77
C LEU A 70 -2.69 -4.57 -6.66
N PHE A 71 -3.31 -4.01 -5.63
CA PHE A 71 -3.85 -4.73 -4.49
C PHE A 71 -5.35 -4.47 -4.37
N GLY A 72 -6.16 -5.52 -4.28
CA GLY A 72 -7.59 -5.39 -4.03
C GLY A 72 -7.85 -5.12 -2.54
N TYR A 73 -8.64 -4.11 -2.25
CA TYR A 73 -9.02 -3.72 -0.89
C TYR A 73 -10.04 -4.68 -0.29
N VAL A 74 -9.82 -5.12 0.93
CA VAL A 74 -10.76 -5.88 1.74
C VAL A 74 -10.67 -5.41 3.20
N HIS A 75 -11.77 -5.00 3.83
CA HIS A 75 -11.78 -4.64 5.26
C HIS A 75 -12.18 -5.84 6.13
N ILE A 76 -11.69 -5.88 7.37
CA ILE A 76 -11.95 -7.00 8.27
C ILE A 76 -12.40 -6.59 9.68
N GLU A 77 -12.64 -5.30 9.92
CA GLU A 77 -13.17 -4.76 11.17
C GLU A 77 -12.41 -5.27 12.42
N TYR A 78 -11.09 -5.26 12.36
CA TYR A 78 -10.22 -5.77 13.44
C TYR A 78 -10.52 -7.23 13.82
N ALA A 79 -10.79 -8.07 12.82
CA ALA A 79 -11.18 -9.48 12.92
C ALA A 79 -12.60 -9.70 13.51
N LYS A 80 -13.48 -8.71 13.48
CA LYS A 80 -14.91 -8.88 13.81
C LYS A 80 -15.70 -9.43 12.64
N ARG A 81 -15.31 -9.09 11.40
CA ARG A 81 -15.94 -9.61 10.19
C ARG A 81 -15.66 -11.10 10.05
N LYS A 82 -16.67 -11.90 9.72
CA LYS A 82 -16.53 -13.36 9.58
C LYS A 82 -15.57 -13.70 8.44
N ALA A 83 -14.68 -14.67 8.66
CA ALA A 83 -13.70 -15.10 7.66
C ALA A 83 -14.35 -15.49 6.32
N ASP A 84 -15.51 -16.18 6.34
CA ASP A 84 -16.23 -16.58 5.13
C ASP A 84 -16.72 -15.39 4.28
N GLU A 85 -17.03 -14.25 4.89
CA GLU A 85 -17.43 -13.04 4.18
C GLU A 85 -16.20 -12.40 3.51
N VAL A 86 -15.08 -12.36 4.22
CA VAL A 86 -13.79 -11.89 3.69
C VAL A 86 -13.30 -12.81 2.56
N HIS A 87 -13.47 -14.13 2.72
CA HIS A 87 -13.15 -15.11 1.68
C HIS A 87 -13.95 -14.87 0.39
N LYS A 88 -15.22 -14.45 0.47
CA LYS A 88 -16.02 -14.10 -0.72
C LYS A 88 -15.42 -12.92 -1.47
N ASP A 89 -14.98 -11.87 -0.76
CA ASP A 89 -14.34 -10.72 -1.39
C ASP A 89 -13.03 -11.10 -2.08
N ILE A 90 -12.16 -11.85 -1.39
CA ILE A 90 -10.92 -12.39 -1.96
C ILE A 90 -11.22 -13.23 -3.20
N LYS A 91 -12.25 -14.09 -3.12
CA LYS A 91 -12.69 -14.92 -4.26
C LYS A 91 -13.16 -14.06 -5.43
N THR A 92 -13.89 -12.98 -5.18
CA THR A 92 -14.32 -12.04 -6.22
C THR A 92 -13.10 -11.41 -6.90
N TYR A 93 -12.13 -10.88 -6.16
CA TYR A 93 -10.89 -10.34 -6.74
C TYR A 93 -10.08 -11.38 -7.52
N SER A 94 -10.10 -12.66 -7.12
CA SER A 94 -9.41 -13.71 -7.86
C SER A 94 -10.00 -13.99 -9.26
N THR A 95 -11.20 -13.48 -9.53
CA THR A 95 -11.82 -13.55 -10.86
C THR A 95 -11.41 -12.41 -11.79
N TRP A 96 -10.78 -11.37 -11.24
CA TRP A 96 -10.23 -10.28 -12.02
C TRP A 96 -9.02 -10.78 -12.80
N LYS A 97 -9.08 -10.72 -14.12
CA LYS A 97 -8.09 -11.37 -14.98
C LYS A 97 -7.83 -10.59 -16.28
N LYS A 98 -6.77 -10.98 -16.94
CA LYS A 98 -6.49 -10.54 -18.31
C LYS A 98 -7.44 -11.24 -19.28
N THR A 99 -8.02 -10.45 -20.17
CA THR A 99 -8.84 -10.91 -21.30
C THR A 99 -8.27 -10.34 -22.60
N ALA A 100 -8.86 -10.70 -23.74
CA ALA A 100 -8.49 -10.08 -25.03
C ALA A 100 -8.80 -8.57 -25.09
N LYS A 101 -9.73 -8.08 -24.25
CA LYS A 101 -10.20 -6.68 -24.29
C LYS A 101 -9.65 -5.83 -23.15
N SER A 102 -9.22 -6.42 -22.04
CA SER A 102 -8.79 -5.71 -20.84
C SER A 102 -7.89 -6.57 -19.97
N ASP A 103 -7.07 -5.93 -19.16
CA ASP A 103 -6.28 -6.59 -18.14
C ASP A 103 -6.56 -5.89 -16.79
N ILE A 104 -7.23 -6.60 -15.89
CA ILE A 104 -7.61 -6.09 -14.57
C ILE A 104 -7.09 -6.98 -13.43
N HIS A 105 -6.13 -7.88 -13.71
CA HIS A 105 -5.61 -8.76 -12.66
C HIS A 105 -4.91 -7.96 -11.54
N LEU A 106 -4.97 -8.47 -10.33
CA LEU A 106 -4.34 -7.88 -9.15
C LEU A 106 -3.12 -8.72 -8.74
N ASP A 107 -2.12 -8.07 -8.14
CA ASP A 107 -0.89 -8.73 -7.65
C ASP A 107 -1.03 -9.27 -6.22
N GLY A 108 -2.10 -8.86 -5.54
CA GLY A 108 -2.36 -9.29 -4.16
C GLY A 108 -3.61 -8.66 -3.57
N ILE A 109 -3.75 -8.85 -2.26
CA ILE A 109 -4.87 -8.33 -1.47
C ILE A 109 -4.31 -7.38 -0.39
N PHE A 110 -4.94 -6.22 -0.26
CA PHE A 110 -4.76 -5.30 0.85
C PHE A 110 -5.87 -5.54 1.87
N ILE A 111 -5.47 -5.92 3.10
CA ILE A 111 -6.39 -6.24 4.20
C ILE A 111 -6.39 -5.05 5.16
N ASP A 112 -7.44 -4.25 5.10
CA ASP A 112 -7.63 -3.08 5.94
C ASP A 112 -8.26 -3.42 7.29
N GLU A 113 -8.09 -2.50 8.26
CA GLU A 113 -8.55 -2.67 9.64
C GLU A 113 -8.02 -3.97 10.26
N ALA A 114 -6.74 -4.30 10.01
CA ALA A 114 -6.12 -5.51 10.51
C ALA A 114 -5.94 -5.46 12.04
N PRO A 115 -6.14 -6.59 12.76
CA PRO A 115 -6.03 -6.64 14.20
C PRO A 115 -4.57 -6.51 14.66
N TYR A 116 -4.39 -6.00 15.86
CA TYR A 116 -3.09 -5.85 16.53
C TYR A 116 -2.89 -6.79 17.73
N GLU A 117 -3.95 -7.42 18.22
CA GLU A 117 -3.88 -8.35 19.34
C GLU A 117 -3.52 -9.77 18.88
N THR A 118 -2.52 -10.39 19.49
CA THR A 118 -1.98 -11.70 19.10
C THR A 118 -3.00 -12.85 19.15
N LYS A 119 -4.10 -12.70 19.88
CA LYS A 119 -5.21 -13.67 19.87
C LYS A 119 -5.83 -13.88 18.47
N TYR A 120 -5.64 -12.91 17.54
CA TYR A 120 -6.15 -12.98 16.16
C TYR A 120 -5.14 -13.51 15.13
N LEU A 121 -3.97 -13.99 15.55
CA LEU A 121 -2.97 -14.56 14.63
C LEU A 121 -3.52 -15.72 13.79
N SER A 122 -4.40 -16.56 14.38
CA SER A 122 -5.04 -17.65 13.64
C SER A 122 -5.96 -17.17 12.53
N TYR A 123 -6.69 -16.07 12.76
CA TYR A 123 -7.55 -15.43 11.77
C TYR A 123 -6.71 -14.88 10.59
N MET A 124 -5.63 -14.16 10.86
CA MET A 124 -4.73 -13.65 9.82
C MET A 124 -4.04 -14.76 9.03
N LYS A 125 -3.64 -15.83 9.70
CA LYS A 125 -3.09 -17.03 9.05
C LYS A 125 -4.10 -17.70 8.12
N ASP A 126 -5.37 -17.75 8.50
CA ASP A 126 -6.44 -18.30 7.66
C ASP A 126 -6.63 -17.47 6.40
N LEU A 127 -6.71 -16.14 6.52
CA LEU A 127 -6.83 -15.25 5.37
C LEU A 127 -5.65 -15.38 4.41
N GLN A 128 -4.40 -15.40 4.92
CA GLN A 128 -3.22 -15.61 4.08
C GLN A 128 -3.31 -16.94 3.31
N LYS A 129 -3.64 -18.03 4.00
CA LYS A 129 -3.80 -19.34 3.37
C LYS A 129 -4.88 -19.31 2.28
N TYR A 130 -5.98 -18.62 2.53
CA TYR A 130 -7.05 -18.51 1.56
C TYR A 130 -6.62 -17.71 0.32
N ILE A 131 -5.90 -16.60 0.50
CA ILE A 131 -5.30 -15.83 -0.59
C ILE A 131 -4.38 -16.72 -1.42
N HIS A 132 -3.45 -17.45 -0.76
CA HIS A 132 -2.50 -18.33 -1.43
C HIS A 132 -3.17 -19.52 -2.14
N LYS A 133 -4.34 -19.96 -1.68
CA LYS A 133 -5.13 -21.02 -2.34
C LYS A 133 -5.91 -20.49 -3.55
N THR A 134 -6.37 -19.24 -3.50
CA THR A 134 -7.41 -18.72 -4.39
C THR A 134 -6.84 -17.85 -5.50
N MET A 135 -5.85 -17.03 -5.18
CA MET A 135 -5.16 -16.16 -6.14
C MET A 135 -4.12 -16.97 -6.95
N PRO A 136 -3.84 -16.57 -8.23
CA PRO A 136 -2.76 -17.17 -9.01
C PRO A 136 -1.42 -17.07 -8.28
N LYS A 137 -0.56 -18.08 -8.41
CA LYS A 137 0.74 -18.16 -7.67
C LYS A 137 1.64 -16.93 -7.79
N SER A 138 1.60 -16.24 -8.93
CA SER A 138 2.36 -15.00 -9.16
C SER A 138 1.71 -13.75 -8.56
N HIS A 139 0.50 -13.84 -8.00
CA HIS A 139 -0.34 -12.72 -7.58
C HIS A 139 -0.93 -12.94 -6.18
N GLN A 140 -0.13 -13.43 -5.25
CA GLN A 140 -0.56 -13.85 -3.90
C GLN A 140 -0.04 -12.96 -2.78
N LYS A 141 0.40 -11.73 -3.10
CA LYS A 141 0.92 -10.82 -2.09
C LYS A 141 -0.17 -10.44 -1.08
N VAL A 142 0.23 -10.37 0.17
CA VAL A 142 -0.63 -9.98 1.29
C VAL A 142 -0.07 -8.69 1.89
N TRP A 143 -0.87 -7.64 1.89
CA TRP A 143 -0.53 -6.37 2.51
C TRP A 143 -1.58 -6.06 3.58
N THR A 144 -1.19 -5.98 4.84
CA THR A 144 -2.11 -5.74 5.96
C THR A 144 -1.98 -4.33 6.51
N ASN A 145 -3.09 -3.75 6.92
CA ASN A 145 -3.15 -2.41 7.51
C ASN A 145 -3.71 -2.42 8.94
N PRO A 146 -2.87 -2.62 9.96
CA PRO A 146 -3.25 -2.31 11.35
C PRO A 146 -3.16 -0.81 11.67
N GLY A 147 -2.51 0.02 10.83
CA GLY A 147 -2.30 1.45 11.03
C GLY A 147 -1.37 1.83 12.20
N ILE A 148 -0.94 0.85 12.97
CA ILE A 148 -0.08 0.99 14.16
C ILE A 148 1.00 -0.10 14.19
N PRO A 149 2.09 0.07 14.95
CA PRO A 149 3.08 -0.98 15.19
C PRO A 149 2.46 -2.19 15.91
N ILE A 150 2.74 -3.40 15.41
CA ILE A 150 2.17 -4.66 15.89
C ILE A 150 3.26 -5.68 16.20
N ASP A 151 2.88 -6.78 16.88
CA ASP A 151 3.78 -7.90 17.19
C ASP A 151 4.39 -8.48 15.91
N ALA A 152 5.69 -8.83 15.96
CA ALA A 152 6.45 -9.37 14.85
C ALA A 152 5.83 -10.64 14.23
N LYS A 153 5.09 -11.43 15.00
CA LYS A 153 4.41 -12.64 14.54
C LYS A 153 3.39 -12.40 13.43
N PHE A 154 2.79 -11.20 13.36
CA PHE A 154 1.89 -10.85 12.26
C PHE A 154 2.60 -10.74 10.91
N TYR A 155 3.89 -10.39 10.92
CA TYR A 155 4.70 -10.28 9.70
C TYR A 155 4.98 -11.63 9.04
N ASP A 156 4.71 -12.75 9.71
CA ASP A 156 4.78 -14.10 9.13
C ASP A 156 3.61 -14.36 8.16
N TYR A 157 2.54 -13.57 8.27
CA TYR A 157 1.32 -13.72 7.47
C TYR A 157 1.11 -12.59 6.46
N ALA A 158 2.11 -11.72 6.27
CA ALA A 158 2.07 -10.62 5.33
C ALA A 158 3.41 -10.42 4.61
N ASP A 159 3.35 -9.99 3.35
CA ASP A 159 4.49 -9.50 2.60
C ASP A 159 4.80 -8.05 2.99
N TYR A 160 3.74 -7.26 3.22
CA TYR A 160 3.81 -5.87 3.68
C TYR A 160 2.85 -5.63 4.84
N VAL A 161 3.27 -4.78 5.78
CA VAL A 161 2.45 -4.32 6.91
C VAL A 161 2.46 -2.80 6.92
N ASN A 162 1.31 -2.16 6.81
CA ASN A 162 1.19 -0.72 7.04
C ASN A 162 1.27 -0.46 8.55
N ALA A 163 2.50 -0.31 9.05
CA ALA A 163 2.81 -0.24 10.47
C ALA A 163 2.60 1.17 11.06
N TYR A 164 2.17 2.11 10.25
CA TYR A 164 1.82 3.46 10.67
C TYR A 164 0.86 4.10 9.67
N GLU A 165 -0.26 4.61 10.19
CA GLU A 165 -1.20 5.45 9.47
C GLU A 165 -1.77 6.50 10.43
N ASN A 166 -1.27 7.73 10.36
CA ASN A 166 -1.73 8.81 11.20
C ASN A 166 -1.24 10.18 10.66
N SER A 167 -1.60 11.24 11.37
CA SER A 167 -1.24 12.60 11.03
C SER A 167 0.27 12.84 11.06
N TYR A 168 0.71 13.80 10.28
CA TYR A 168 2.09 14.27 10.28
C TYR A 168 2.55 14.76 11.67
N ALA A 169 1.65 15.37 12.43
CA ALA A 169 1.96 15.83 13.78
C ALA A 169 2.37 14.66 14.72
N ASP A 170 1.63 13.55 14.67
CA ASP A 170 1.98 12.35 15.45
C ASP A 170 3.25 11.69 14.91
N TRP A 171 3.43 11.60 13.58
CA TRP A 171 4.64 11.05 12.96
C TRP A 171 5.91 11.78 13.43
N ASN A 172 5.88 13.11 13.37
CA ASN A 172 7.00 13.95 13.76
C ASN A 172 7.35 13.80 15.25
N ALA A 173 6.35 13.60 16.09
CA ALA A 173 6.55 13.40 17.53
C ALA A 173 7.08 12.01 17.89
N THR A 174 6.55 10.95 17.30
CA THR A 174 6.74 9.58 17.80
C THR A 174 6.85 8.48 16.74
N GLY A 175 6.32 8.67 15.53
CA GLY A 175 6.00 7.60 14.61
C GLY A 175 7.14 6.62 14.30
N HIS A 176 8.29 7.13 13.86
CA HIS A 176 9.41 6.28 13.44
C HIS A 176 10.10 5.50 14.57
N LYS A 177 9.94 5.94 15.82
CA LYS A 177 10.57 5.30 16.99
C LYS A 177 9.86 4.05 17.45
N LYS A 178 8.58 3.91 17.11
CA LYS A 178 7.72 2.80 17.55
C LYS A 178 7.89 1.53 16.71
N ILE A 179 8.39 1.63 15.46
CA ILE A 179 8.53 0.50 14.55
C ILE A 179 9.94 -0.07 14.68
N PRO A 180 10.10 -1.34 15.11
CA PRO A 180 11.40 -1.99 15.23
C PRO A 180 12.17 -1.98 13.91
N GLU A 181 13.46 -1.69 13.95
CA GLU A 181 14.29 -1.60 12.75
C GLU A 181 14.24 -2.86 11.89
N CYS A 182 14.26 -4.02 12.52
CA CYS A 182 14.25 -5.31 11.83
C CYS A 182 12.95 -5.60 11.05
N LEU A 183 11.86 -4.88 11.32
CA LEU A 183 10.57 -5.04 10.65
C LEU A 183 10.36 -4.01 9.53
N ARG A 184 11.16 -2.93 9.48
CA ARG A 184 10.94 -1.82 8.53
C ARG A 184 11.02 -2.24 7.07
N GLY A 185 11.86 -3.22 6.72
CA GLY A 185 11.97 -3.74 5.36
C GLY A 185 10.69 -4.43 4.83
N LYS A 186 9.74 -4.75 5.71
CA LYS A 186 8.38 -5.21 5.37
C LYS A 186 7.31 -4.18 5.74
N SER A 187 7.67 -3.05 6.34
CA SER A 187 6.71 -2.05 6.80
C SER A 187 6.53 -0.94 5.77
N THR A 188 5.28 -0.54 5.60
CA THR A 188 4.89 0.70 4.94
C THR A 188 4.40 1.72 5.96
N VAL A 189 4.44 2.99 5.59
CA VAL A 189 3.95 4.10 6.43
C VAL A 189 3.12 5.06 5.59
N ILE A 190 1.95 5.43 6.11
CA ILE A 190 1.04 6.42 5.53
C ILE A 190 0.98 7.61 6.48
N ILE A 191 1.27 8.79 5.96
CA ILE A 191 1.33 10.05 6.73
C ILE A 191 0.40 11.06 6.06
N HIS A 192 -0.67 11.44 6.74
CA HIS A 192 -1.63 12.44 6.27
C HIS A 192 -1.47 13.78 7.00
N ASP A 193 -2.21 14.81 6.58
CA ASP A 193 -2.14 16.17 7.14
C ASP A 193 -0.72 16.77 7.12
N PHE A 194 0.07 16.44 6.10
CA PHE A 194 1.39 17.05 5.93
C PHE A 194 1.23 18.55 5.60
N PRO A 195 1.99 19.47 6.24
CA PRO A 195 1.88 20.90 5.92
C PRO A 195 2.38 21.19 4.49
N ALA A 196 1.44 21.54 3.60
CA ALA A 196 1.69 21.68 2.16
C ALA A 196 2.65 22.84 1.77
N THR A 197 3.01 23.70 2.73
CA THR A 197 3.73 24.95 2.47
C THR A 197 5.24 24.83 2.36
N SER A 198 5.83 23.64 2.59
CA SER A 198 7.28 23.47 2.62
C SER A 198 7.79 22.30 1.80
N PRO A 199 8.11 22.51 0.49
CA PRO A 199 8.75 21.47 -0.34
C PRO A 199 10.07 20.94 0.24
N LYS A 200 10.88 21.81 0.86
CA LYS A 200 12.14 21.40 1.50
C LYS A 200 11.91 20.44 2.66
N LYS A 201 10.84 20.66 3.43
CA LYS A 201 10.48 19.79 4.53
C LYS A 201 9.98 18.43 4.02
N LEU A 202 9.14 18.42 3.00
CA LEU A 202 8.67 17.20 2.34
C LEU A 202 9.86 16.35 1.87
N ASN A 203 10.80 16.95 1.17
CA ASN A 203 12.02 16.28 0.70
C ASN A 203 12.84 15.69 1.86
N SER A 204 13.06 16.48 2.92
CA SER A 204 13.80 16.03 4.11
C SER A 204 13.12 14.86 4.82
N ASP A 205 11.81 14.92 4.99
CA ASP A 205 11.05 13.89 5.70
C ASP A 205 10.93 12.61 4.86
N THR A 206 10.72 12.74 3.54
CA THR A 206 10.79 11.62 2.59
C THR A 206 12.15 10.93 2.64
N LYS A 207 13.24 11.71 2.61
CA LYS A 207 14.60 11.18 2.77
C LYS A 207 14.79 10.42 4.09
N ASN A 208 14.20 10.92 5.16
CA ASN A 208 14.26 10.28 6.48
C ASN A 208 13.56 8.93 6.49
N VAL A 209 12.38 8.83 5.88
CA VAL A 209 11.63 7.56 5.73
C VAL A 209 12.47 6.56 4.95
N ILE A 210 13.03 6.96 3.79
CA ILE A 210 13.90 6.10 2.96
C ILE A 210 15.12 5.63 3.75
N ALA A 211 15.84 6.56 4.41
CA ALA A 211 17.05 6.25 5.18
C ALA A 211 16.81 5.26 6.33
N ASN A 212 15.60 5.24 6.87
CA ASN A 212 15.19 4.29 7.92
C ASN A 212 14.80 2.91 7.40
N GLY A 213 14.80 2.68 6.08
CA GLY A 213 14.66 1.36 5.47
C GLY A 213 13.23 0.83 5.41
N TYR A 214 12.22 1.71 5.37
CA TYR A 214 10.84 1.29 5.12
C TYR A 214 10.66 0.80 3.68
N ASN A 215 9.76 -0.17 3.49
CA ASN A 215 9.47 -0.75 2.19
C ASN A 215 8.69 0.19 1.27
N GLY A 216 7.77 0.96 1.84
CA GLY A 216 6.95 1.91 1.08
C GLY A 216 6.43 3.04 1.95
N THR A 217 6.04 4.13 1.29
CA THR A 217 5.46 5.28 1.98
C THR A 217 4.39 5.97 1.13
N PHE A 218 3.47 6.67 1.80
CA PHE A 218 2.57 7.65 1.23
C PHE A 218 2.54 8.88 2.14
N ILE A 219 2.81 10.06 1.58
CA ILE A 219 2.72 11.33 2.31
C ILE A 219 1.76 12.24 1.56
N THR A 220 0.70 12.66 2.23
CA THR A 220 -0.31 13.55 1.69
C THR A 220 -0.60 14.73 2.61
N SER A 221 -0.99 15.87 2.04
CA SER A 221 -1.48 17.01 2.81
C SER A 221 -2.99 16.98 3.06
N SER A 222 -3.70 16.05 2.43
CA SER A 222 -5.12 15.78 2.70
C SER A 222 -5.27 14.94 3.96
N SER A 223 -6.43 15.02 4.62
CA SER A 223 -6.80 14.16 5.76
C SER A 223 -7.39 12.81 5.33
N GLY A 224 -7.70 12.65 4.03
CA GLY A 224 -8.24 11.44 3.42
C GLY A 224 -7.51 11.08 2.13
N TYR A 225 -8.04 10.11 1.40
CA TYR A 225 -7.41 9.52 0.20
C TYR A 225 -8.33 9.60 -1.04
N GLU A 226 -9.28 10.54 -1.03
CA GLU A 226 -10.29 10.72 -2.07
C GLU A 226 -9.87 11.76 -3.12
N ASP A 227 -8.66 12.33 -2.97
CA ASP A 227 -8.05 13.26 -3.91
C ASP A 227 -6.52 13.13 -3.95
N PHE A 228 -5.90 13.66 -5.01
CA PHE A 228 -4.47 13.89 -5.06
C PHE A 228 -4.15 15.26 -4.47
N SER A 229 -3.54 15.28 -3.31
CA SER A 229 -3.19 16.51 -2.62
C SER A 229 -2.21 17.38 -3.42
N PRO A 230 -2.14 18.70 -3.14
CA PRO A 230 -1.22 19.62 -3.84
C PRO A 230 0.26 19.22 -3.80
N ILE A 231 0.68 18.42 -2.82
CA ILE A 231 2.08 17.95 -2.72
C ILE A 231 2.35 16.67 -3.51
N TRP A 232 1.34 16.01 -4.10
CA TRP A 232 1.47 14.68 -4.72
C TRP A 232 2.62 14.59 -5.72
N SER A 233 2.65 15.47 -6.73
CA SER A 233 3.69 15.41 -7.78
C SER A 233 5.10 15.63 -7.22
N GLN A 234 5.25 16.55 -6.25
CA GLN A 234 6.54 16.79 -5.60
C GLN A 234 6.96 15.59 -4.75
N TYR A 235 6.01 15.01 -4.01
CA TYR A 235 6.27 13.82 -3.19
C TYR A 235 6.79 12.64 -4.03
N VAL A 236 6.12 12.32 -5.15
CA VAL A 236 6.57 11.23 -6.03
C VAL A 236 7.95 11.52 -6.62
N LYS A 237 8.20 12.75 -7.06
CA LYS A 237 9.52 13.19 -7.53
C LYS A 237 10.60 13.03 -6.47
N ASP A 238 10.29 13.36 -5.22
CA ASP A 238 11.22 13.20 -4.09
C ASP A 238 11.50 11.72 -3.83
N VAL A 239 10.50 10.85 -3.82
CA VAL A 239 10.69 9.40 -3.65
C VAL A 239 11.61 8.87 -4.76
N ALA A 240 11.32 9.17 -6.02
CA ALA A 240 12.11 8.70 -7.17
C ALA A 240 13.58 9.11 -7.07
N ASN A 241 13.85 10.38 -6.84
CA ASN A 241 15.22 10.91 -6.79
C ASN A 241 15.98 10.43 -5.54
N LEU A 242 15.32 10.40 -4.40
CA LEU A 242 15.97 10.09 -3.12
C LEU A 242 16.22 8.59 -2.94
N THR A 243 15.39 7.71 -3.49
CA THR A 243 15.61 6.26 -3.43
C THR A 243 16.91 5.86 -4.09
N MET A 244 17.30 6.53 -5.18
CA MET A 244 18.56 6.28 -5.88
C MET A 244 19.80 6.81 -5.14
N THR A 245 19.64 7.84 -4.33
CA THR A 245 20.77 8.60 -3.75
C THR A 245 20.93 8.45 -2.23
N THR A 246 19.89 7.97 -1.53
CA THR A 246 19.90 7.86 -0.08
C THR A 246 20.46 6.51 0.36
N LYS A 247 21.49 6.53 1.21
CA LYS A 247 21.98 5.31 1.88
C LYS A 247 20.96 4.83 2.92
N VAL A 248 20.44 3.63 2.72
CA VAL A 248 19.56 2.97 3.69
C VAL A 248 20.40 2.41 4.84
N LYS A 249 19.97 2.63 6.06
CA LYS A 249 20.58 2.02 7.25
C LYS A 249 20.47 0.49 7.15
N ALA A 250 21.54 -0.21 7.51
CA ALA A 250 21.47 -1.66 7.64
C ALA A 250 20.44 -2.03 8.72
N LEU A 251 19.41 -2.77 8.32
CA LEU A 251 18.37 -3.18 9.25
C LEU A 251 18.93 -4.27 10.18
N SER A 252 18.67 -4.15 11.48
CA SER A 252 19.01 -5.17 12.44
C SER A 252 18.21 -6.47 12.17
N LYS A 253 18.77 -7.62 12.56
CA LYS A 253 17.98 -8.86 12.55
C LYS A 253 17.02 -8.85 13.73
N CYS A 254 15.77 -9.23 13.52
CA CYS A 254 14.85 -9.46 14.64
C CYS A 254 15.40 -10.59 15.52
N LYS A 255 15.49 -10.36 16.81
CA LYS A 255 15.75 -11.45 17.76
C LYS A 255 14.53 -12.37 17.74
N LYS A 256 14.77 -13.66 17.51
CA LYS A 256 13.73 -14.70 17.60
C LYS A 256 13.29 -14.85 19.04
#